data_b31fdf6927ee1d80a76fe818ef9013ec
#
_entry.id   b31fdf6927ee1d80a76fe818ef9013ec
#
_cell.length_a   1.000
_cell.length_b   1.000
_cell.length_c   1.000
_cell.angle_alpha   90.00
_cell.angle_beta   90.00
_cell.angle_gamma   90.00
#
_symmetry.space_group_name_H-M   'P 1'
#
loop_
_entity.id
_entity.type
_entity.pdbx_description
1 polymer ?
#
loop_
_entity_poly.entity_id
_entity_poly.type
_entity_poly.pdbx_seq_one_letter_code
_entity_poly.pdbx_strand_id
1 'polypeptide(L)'
;MTTVFIVGSIKIKHLDRKFKERIDKIIASGIDLVVGDADGADTAVQTYLFEQGSSNTTAYCSGPRPRNNVGKWPVHSVTSDLAPGSRAYFTAKDLAMAEAADYGLMMWDATSTGTLSNVIELLGRKKKSAVFVNKSKEFMTVGDVAQLQALVARMSEHARPKENEGG
;
A
#
# COMPACT_ATOMS: atom_id res chain seq x y z
N MET A 1 -14.19 -14.47 3.40
CA MET A 1 -12.81 -14.68 2.94
C MET A 1 -11.96 -13.46 3.29
N THR A 2 -10.73 -13.68 3.65
CA THR A 2 -9.83 -12.58 4.00
C THR A 2 -9.25 -11.94 2.74
N THR A 3 -9.22 -10.62 2.71
CA THR A 3 -8.64 -9.84 1.63
C THR A 3 -7.56 -8.93 2.20
N VAL A 4 -6.39 -8.92 1.57
CA VAL A 4 -5.26 -8.07 1.97
C VAL A 4 -5.01 -7.01 0.90
N PHE A 5 -4.87 -5.78 1.36
CA PHE A 5 -4.54 -4.61 0.55
C PHE A 5 -3.02 -4.42 0.57
N ILE A 6 -2.36 -4.55 -0.57
CA ILE A 6 -0.90 -4.37 -0.65
C ILE A 6 -0.59 -3.13 -1.46
N VAL A 7 0.09 -2.19 -0.85
CA VAL A 7 0.54 -0.94 -1.50
C VAL A 7 1.89 -0.50 -0.93
N GLY A 8 2.46 0.51 -1.53
CA GLY A 8 3.69 1.09 -1.00
C GLY A 8 4.07 2.41 -1.65
N SER A 9 5.16 2.95 -1.16
CA SER A 9 5.68 4.25 -1.55
C SER A 9 6.21 4.25 -2.98
N ILE A 10 5.88 5.29 -3.74
CA ILE A 10 6.28 5.43 -5.15
C ILE A 10 7.82 5.41 -5.30
N LYS A 11 8.55 5.93 -4.33
CA LYS A 11 10.01 5.98 -4.36
C LYS A 11 10.68 4.62 -4.20
N ILE A 12 9.96 3.62 -3.70
CA ILE A 12 10.52 2.28 -3.52
C ILE A 12 10.39 1.52 -4.85
N LYS A 13 11.51 1.08 -5.40
CA LYS A 13 11.56 0.38 -6.70
C LYS A 13 11.83 -1.12 -6.55
N HIS A 14 12.35 -1.54 -5.42
CA HIS A 14 12.73 -2.94 -5.17
C HIS A 14 12.15 -3.42 -3.85
N LEU A 15 11.59 -4.64 -3.84
CA LEU A 15 11.05 -5.23 -2.63
C LEU A 15 12.16 -5.88 -1.82
N ASP A 16 12.17 -5.58 -0.52
CA ASP A 16 13.05 -6.25 0.42
C ASP A 16 12.65 -7.73 0.57
N ARG A 17 13.63 -8.57 0.85
CA ARG A 17 13.42 -10.01 1.03
C ARG A 17 12.37 -10.33 2.11
N LYS A 18 12.39 -9.60 3.22
CA LYS A 18 11.41 -9.79 4.31
C LYS A 18 9.99 -9.51 3.86
N PHE A 19 9.81 -8.51 3.02
CA PHE A 19 8.51 -8.17 2.46
C PHE A 19 8.04 -9.26 1.49
N LYS A 20 8.92 -9.75 0.64
CA LYS A 20 8.62 -10.87 -0.27
C LYS A 20 8.21 -12.13 0.49
N GLU A 21 8.90 -12.44 1.57
CA GLU A 21 8.57 -13.61 2.41
C GLU A 21 7.16 -13.48 3.00
N ARG A 22 6.75 -12.28 3.39
CA ARG A 22 5.41 -12.04 3.89
C ARG A 22 4.37 -12.25 2.78
N ILE A 23 4.64 -11.77 1.57
CA ILE A 23 3.78 -12.00 0.41
C ILE A 23 3.65 -13.49 0.13
N ASP A 24 4.75 -14.24 0.17
CA ASP A 24 4.73 -15.69 -0.07
C ASP A 24 3.79 -16.40 0.90
N LYS A 25 3.79 -16.02 2.16
CA LYS A 25 2.88 -16.60 3.16
C LYS A 25 1.42 -16.30 2.85
N ILE A 26 1.14 -15.09 2.39
CA ILE A 26 -0.21 -14.67 2.01
C ILE A 26 -0.70 -15.50 0.81
N ILE A 27 0.13 -15.66 -0.20
CA ILE A 27 -0.19 -16.46 -1.38
C ILE A 27 -0.44 -17.92 -0.98
N ALA A 28 0.43 -18.48 -0.15
CA ALA A 28 0.30 -19.87 0.31
C ALA A 28 -0.98 -20.12 1.12
N SER A 29 -1.50 -19.08 1.76
CA SER A 29 -2.74 -19.16 2.54
C SER A 29 -4.01 -19.01 1.69
N GLY A 30 -3.89 -18.77 0.39
CA GLY A 30 -5.03 -18.60 -0.50
C GLY A 30 -5.85 -17.33 -0.26
N ILE A 31 -5.23 -16.32 0.33
CA ILE A 31 -5.87 -15.05 0.66
C ILE A 31 -6.04 -14.21 -0.61
N ASP A 32 -7.19 -13.54 -0.74
CA ASP A 32 -7.43 -12.63 -1.85
C ASP A 32 -6.60 -11.34 -1.68
N LEU A 33 -6.11 -10.81 -2.78
CA LEU A 33 -5.25 -9.64 -2.80
C LEU A 33 -5.87 -8.52 -3.62
N VAL A 34 -5.80 -7.30 -3.11
CA VAL A 34 -6.08 -6.09 -3.88
C VAL A 34 -4.81 -5.26 -3.91
N VAL A 35 -4.43 -4.80 -5.09
CA VAL A 35 -3.19 -4.09 -5.31
C VAL A 35 -3.45 -2.78 -6.06
N GLY A 36 -2.60 -1.79 -5.79
CA GLY A 36 -2.63 -0.53 -6.51
C GLY A 36 -1.94 -0.62 -7.86
N ASP A 37 -2.10 0.45 -8.66
CA ASP A 37 -1.60 0.53 -10.02
C ASP A 37 -0.48 1.55 -10.22
N ALA A 38 -0.01 2.20 -9.15
CA ALA A 38 1.02 3.23 -9.23
C ALA A 38 2.39 2.66 -9.62
N ASP A 39 3.28 3.54 -10.03
CA ASP A 39 4.68 3.18 -10.23
C ASP A 39 5.36 2.93 -8.87
N GLY A 40 6.58 2.43 -8.91
CA GLY A 40 7.37 2.18 -7.70
C GLY A 40 6.97 0.90 -6.99
N ALA A 41 6.65 0.98 -5.71
CA ALA A 41 6.35 -0.21 -4.91
C ALA A 41 5.16 -1.01 -5.44
N ASP A 42 4.09 -0.34 -5.90
CA ASP A 42 2.94 -1.04 -6.47
C ASP A 42 3.35 -1.92 -7.67
N THR A 43 4.14 -1.37 -8.58
CA THR A 43 4.63 -2.12 -9.74
C THR A 43 5.56 -3.25 -9.31
N ALA A 44 6.43 -3.01 -8.34
CA ALA A 44 7.32 -4.04 -7.82
C ALA A 44 6.54 -5.19 -7.17
N VAL A 45 5.48 -4.87 -6.43
CA VAL A 45 4.58 -5.88 -5.84
C VAL A 45 3.89 -6.67 -6.94
N GLN A 46 3.34 -6.00 -7.94
CA GLN A 46 2.67 -6.67 -9.05
C GLN A 46 3.62 -7.62 -9.80
N THR A 47 4.83 -7.18 -10.06
CA THR A 47 5.84 -7.99 -10.75
C THR A 47 6.14 -9.26 -9.94
N TYR A 48 6.33 -9.12 -8.64
CA TYR A 48 6.60 -10.25 -7.76
C TYR A 48 5.41 -11.22 -7.71
N LEU A 49 4.19 -10.70 -7.57
CA LEU A 49 2.97 -11.53 -7.59
C LEU A 49 2.84 -12.29 -8.89
N PHE A 50 3.14 -11.65 -10.01
CA PHE A 50 3.10 -12.29 -11.32
C PHE A 50 4.14 -13.42 -11.43
N GLU A 51 5.36 -13.18 -10.97
CA GLU A 51 6.43 -14.18 -10.94
C GLU A 51 6.06 -15.39 -10.09
N GLN A 52 5.32 -15.17 -8.99
CA GLN A 52 4.88 -16.25 -8.10
C GLN A 52 3.58 -16.93 -8.57
N GLY A 53 3.02 -16.52 -9.69
CA GLY A 53 1.81 -17.12 -10.24
C GLY A 53 0.53 -16.82 -9.45
N SER A 54 0.48 -15.68 -8.78
CA SER A 54 -0.71 -15.29 -8.01
C SER A 54 -1.92 -15.11 -8.91
N SER A 55 -3.02 -15.81 -8.58
CA SER A 55 -4.28 -15.75 -9.33
C SER A 55 -5.39 -15.01 -8.56
N ASN A 56 -5.29 -14.88 -7.25
CA ASN A 56 -6.31 -14.27 -6.39
C ASN A 56 -6.07 -12.78 -6.20
N THR A 57 -5.76 -12.08 -7.29
CA THR A 57 -5.36 -10.67 -7.26
C THR A 57 -6.30 -9.83 -8.10
N THR A 58 -6.68 -8.65 -7.60
CA THR A 58 -7.43 -7.64 -8.33
C THR A 58 -6.65 -6.34 -8.32
N ALA A 59 -6.46 -5.74 -9.48
CA ALA A 59 -5.80 -4.44 -9.62
C ALA A 59 -6.85 -3.32 -9.54
N TYR A 60 -6.63 -2.38 -8.64
CA TYR A 60 -7.51 -1.23 -8.47
C TYR A 60 -6.90 0.00 -9.16
N CYS A 61 -7.74 0.76 -9.83
CA CYS A 61 -7.32 2.01 -10.47
C CYS A 61 -8.39 3.07 -10.36
N SER A 62 -7.99 4.32 -10.51
CA SER A 62 -8.92 5.43 -10.70
C SER A 62 -9.05 5.68 -12.21
N GLY A 63 -10.29 5.77 -12.68
CA GLY A 63 -10.58 5.92 -14.11
C GLY A 63 -10.66 4.58 -14.84
N PRO A 64 -10.77 4.61 -16.18
CA PRO A 64 -11.14 3.42 -16.96
C PRO A 64 -10.02 2.39 -17.12
N ARG A 65 -8.76 2.78 -16.92
CA ARG A 65 -7.61 1.89 -17.16
C ARG A 65 -6.57 2.04 -16.07
N PRO A 66 -5.99 0.92 -15.61
CA PRO A 66 -4.88 0.99 -14.65
C PRO A 66 -3.61 1.52 -15.33
N ARG A 67 -2.81 2.25 -14.55
CA ARG A 67 -1.48 2.66 -14.99
C ARG A 67 -0.56 1.47 -15.16
N ASN A 68 -0.71 0.45 -14.29
CA ASN A 68 0.05 -0.79 -14.34
C ASN A 68 -0.86 -1.96 -13.99
N ASN A 69 -0.79 -3.04 -14.79
CA ASN A 69 -1.44 -4.32 -14.50
C ASN A 69 -0.59 -5.44 -15.09
N VAL A 70 0.53 -5.71 -14.43
CA VAL A 70 1.57 -6.63 -14.89
C VAL A 70 1.03 -8.04 -15.11
N GLY A 71 0.20 -8.53 -14.22
CA GLY A 71 -0.34 -9.88 -14.27
C GLY A 71 -1.63 -10.02 -15.05
N LYS A 72 -2.11 -8.95 -15.67
CA LYS A 72 -3.38 -8.93 -16.39
C LYS A 72 -4.54 -9.48 -15.55
N TRP A 73 -4.55 -9.14 -14.27
CA TRP A 73 -5.61 -9.54 -13.35
C TRP A 73 -6.90 -8.77 -13.61
N PRO A 74 -8.01 -9.22 -13.05
CA PRO A 74 -9.24 -8.43 -13.06
C PRO A 74 -8.98 -7.03 -12.53
N VAL A 75 -9.65 -6.05 -13.12
CA VAL A 75 -9.49 -4.64 -12.77
C VAL A 75 -10.76 -4.13 -12.11
N HIS A 76 -10.60 -3.45 -10.98
CA HIS A 76 -11.66 -2.69 -10.34
C HIS A 76 -11.42 -1.21 -10.61
N SER A 77 -12.21 -0.63 -11.50
CA SER A 77 -12.12 0.79 -11.85
C SER A 77 -13.00 1.61 -10.94
N VAL A 78 -12.41 2.62 -10.30
CA VAL A 78 -13.13 3.53 -9.42
C VAL A 78 -13.43 4.80 -10.20
N THR A 79 -14.73 5.07 -10.44
CA THR A 79 -15.16 6.30 -11.08
C THR A 79 -15.24 7.41 -10.03
N SER A 80 -14.86 8.63 -10.43
CA SER A 80 -14.85 9.78 -9.53
C SER A 80 -15.18 11.04 -10.32
N ASP A 81 -15.93 11.95 -9.71
CA ASP A 81 -16.20 13.28 -10.25
C ASP A 81 -15.04 14.24 -10.03
N LEU A 82 -14.00 13.80 -9.35
CA LEU A 82 -12.81 14.60 -9.08
C LEU A 82 -12.01 14.82 -10.35
N ALA A 83 -11.22 15.90 -10.37
CA ALA A 83 -10.43 16.27 -11.54
C ALA A 83 -9.45 15.15 -11.91
N PRO A 84 -9.49 14.62 -13.16
CA PRO A 84 -8.57 13.58 -13.60
C PRO A 84 -7.11 14.02 -13.41
N GLY A 85 -6.31 13.09 -12.85
CA GLY A 85 -4.90 13.34 -12.57
C GLY A 85 -4.63 14.03 -11.25
N SER A 86 -5.64 14.54 -10.55
CA SER A 86 -5.46 15.14 -9.22
C SER A 86 -5.13 14.08 -8.18
N ARG A 87 -4.52 14.51 -7.07
CA ARG A 87 -4.22 13.61 -5.95
C ARG A 87 -5.49 12.94 -5.41
N ALA A 88 -6.56 13.70 -5.25
CA ALA A 88 -7.84 13.19 -4.78
C ALA A 88 -8.42 12.15 -5.74
N TYR A 89 -8.28 12.35 -7.04
CA TYR A 89 -8.69 11.40 -8.06
C TYR A 89 -7.99 10.05 -7.88
N PHE A 90 -6.66 10.06 -7.72
CA PHE A 90 -5.90 8.81 -7.53
C PHE A 90 -6.13 8.20 -6.15
N THR A 91 -6.45 8.99 -5.14
CA THR A 91 -6.75 8.51 -3.79
C THR A 91 -8.08 7.75 -3.73
N ALA A 92 -9.01 8.03 -4.63
CA ALA A 92 -10.33 7.37 -4.65
C ALA A 92 -10.19 5.83 -4.71
N LYS A 93 -9.24 5.30 -5.49
CA LYS A 93 -8.99 3.86 -5.54
C LYS A 93 -8.48 3.30 -4.21
N ASP A 94 -7.67 4.08 -3.50
CA ASP A 94 -7.12 3.66 -2.21
C ASP A 94 -8.23 3.49 -1.17
N LEU A 95 -9.21 4.39 -1.17
CA LEU A 95 -10.37 4.28 -0.29
C LEU A 95 -11.19 3.03 -0.61
N ALA A 96 -11.37 2.72 -1.90
CA ALA A 96 -12.08 1.51 -2.31
C ALA A 96 -11.34 0.25 -1.89
N MET A 97 -10.01 0.23 -1.99
CA MET A 97 -9.20 -0.90 -1.53
C MET A 97 -9.29 -1.06 -0.01
N ALA A 98 -9.25 0.04 0.75
CA ALA A 98 -9.38 0.01 2.20
C ALA A 98 -10.75 -0.54 2.63
N GLU A 99 -11.79 -0.23 1.89
CA GLU A 99 -13.13 -0.76 2.15
C GLU A 99 -13.21 -2.27 1.86
N ALA A 100 -12.62 -2.71 0.76
CA ALA A 100 -12.65 -4.11 0.34
C ALA A 100 -11.78 -5.02 1.19
N ALA A 101 -10.68 -4.50 1.73
CA ALA A 101 -9.70 -5.30 2.46
C ALA A 101 -10.07 -5.48 3.92
N ASP A 102 -9.54 -6.55 4.52
CA ASP A 102 -9.63 -6.82 5.96
C ASP A 102 -8.34 -6.44 6.67
N TYR A 103 -7.25 -6.32 5.91
CA TYR A 103 -5.91 -6.12 6.46
C TYR A 103 -5.03 -5.42 5.42
N GLY A 104 -4.12 -4.58 5.87
CA GLY A 104 -3.17 -3.89 5.00
C GLY A 104 -1.74 -4.41 5.15
N LEU A 105 -1.03 -4.50 4.03
CA LEU A 105 0.40 -4.79 4.00
C LEU A 105 1.06 -3.70 3.17
N MET A 106 1.94 -2.92 3.77
CA MET A 106 2.48 -1.73 3.14
C MET A 106 3.99 -1.65 3.22
N MET A 107 4.60 -1.14 2.14
CA MET A 107 6.03 -0.87 2.08
C MET A 107 6.23 0.63 2.11
N TRP A 108 6.91 1.14 3.12
CA TRP A 108 6.98 2.57 3.41
C TRP A 108 8.41 3.08 3.47
N ASP A 109 8.65 4.23 2.86
CA ASP A 109 9.96 4.90 2.83
C ASP A 109 10.16 5.86 4.01
N ALA A 110 9.25 5.86 4.99
CA ALA A 110 9.24 6.72 6.18
C ALA A 110 9.04 8.22 5.86
N THR A 111 8.77 8.58 4.62
CA THR A 111 8.52 9.98 4.23
C THR A 111 7.22 10.16 3.45
N SER A 112 6.74 9.14 2.78
CA SER A 112 5.55 9.19 1.93
C SER A 112 4.28 9.37 2.76
N THR A 113 3.53 10.43 2.47
CA THR A 113 2.24 10.70 3.13
C THR A 113 1.12 9.84 2.57
N GLY A 114 1.21 9.42 1.31
CA GLY A 114 0.20 8.57 0.68
C GLY A 114 0.07 7.21 1.36
N THR A 115 1.20 6.56 1.61
CA THR A 115 1.20 5.29 2.33
C THR A 115 0.67 5.44 3.75
N LEU A 116 1.10 6.50 4.44
CA LEU A 116 0.63 6.79 5.79
C LEU A 116 -0.89 7.04 5.82
N SER A 117 -1.41 7.72 4.81
CA SER A 117 -2.86 7.96 4.69
C SER A 117 -3.64 6.64 4.58
N ASN A 118 -3.10 5.66 3.87
CA ASN A 118 -3.73 4.34 3.76
C ASN A 118 -3.75 3.60 5.09
N VAL A 119 -2.69 3.72 5.89
CA VAL A 119 -2.63 3.16 7.25
C VAL A 119 -3.70 3.79 8.13
N ILE A 120 -3.82 5.12 8.08
CA ILE A 120 -4.80 5.87 8.86
C ILE A 120 -6.23 5.48 8.45
N GLU A 121 -6.48 5.35 7.15
CA GLU A 121 -7.79 4.96 6.64
C GLU A 121 -8.20 3.57 7.14
N LEU A 122 -7.29 2.61 7.09
CA LEU A 122 -7.55 1.27 7.61
C LEU A 122 -7.83 1.30 9.12
N LEU A 123 -7.03 2.05 9.86
CA LEU A 123 -7.22 2.17 11.30
C LEU A 123 -8.59 2.78 11.63
N GLY A 124 -9.02 3.81 10.90
CA GLY A 124 -10.33 4.43 11.05
C GLY A 124 -11.48 3.45 10.78
N ARG A 125 -11.23 2.43 9.96
CA ARG A 125 -12.19 1.35 9.67
C ARG A 125 -12.03 0.16 10.62
N LYS A 126 -11.24 0.29 11.68
CA LYS A 126 -10.93 -0.75 12.67
C LYS A 126 -10.22 -1.95 12.04
N LYS A 127 -9.39 -1.70 11.03
CA LYS A 127 -8.60 -2.71 10.34
C LYS A 127 -7.12 -2.48 10.63
N LYS A 128 -6.37 -3.57 10.75
CA LYS A 128 -4.92 -3.52 11.06
C LYS A 128 -4.09 -3.45 9.81
N SER A 129 -2.88 -2.92 9.94
CA SER A 129 -1.87 -2.91 8.88
C SER A 129 -0.54 -3.44 9.42
N ALA A 130 0.20 -4.12 8.58
CA ALA A 130 1.62 -4.37 8.79
C ALA A 130 2.39 -3.45 7.84
N VAL A 131 3.21 -2.58 8.39
CA VAL A 131 3.98 -1.61 7.61
C VAL A 131 5.45 -2.00 7.67
N PHE A 132 6.02 -2.28 6.50
CA PHE A 132 7.45 -2.53 6.39
C PHE A 132 8.17 -1.19 6.22
N VAL A 133 8.92 -0.78 7.22
CA VAL A 133 9.71 0.44 7.18
C VAL A 133 11.01 0.12 6.46
N ASN A 134 11.10 0.51 5.20
CA ASN A 134 12.17 0.06 4.31
C ASN A 134 13.57 0.47 4.78
N LYS A 135 13.70 1.64 5.39
CA LYS A 135 15.00 2.12 5.87
C LYS A 135 15.56 1.29 7.02
N SER A 136 14.71 0.92 7.97
CA SER A 136 15.12 0.12 9.14
C SER A 136 14.95 -1.39 8.93
N LYS A 137 14.37 -1.81 7.79
CA LYS A 137 14.14 -3.21 7.44
C LYS A 137 13.34 -3.96 8.50
N GLU A 138 12.30 -3.32 9.05
CA GLU A 138 11.46 -3.92 10.08
C GLU A 138 9.99 -3.69 9.81
N PHE A 139 9.16 -4.64 10.27
CA PHE A 139 7.71 -4.49 10.25
C PHE A 139 7.21 -3.80 11.51
N MET A 140 6.24 -2.92 11.34
CA MET A 140 5.50 -2.31 12.44
C MET A 140 4.02 -2.57 12.21
N THR A 141 3.37 -3.16 13.22
CA THR A 141 1.92 -3.39 13.16
C THR A 141 1.18 -2.14 13.65
N VAL A 142 0.14 -1.76 12.96
CA VAL A 142 -0.72 -0.64 13.37
C VAL A 142 -2.15 -1.12 13.48
N GLY A 143 -2.63 -1.25 14.70
CA GLY A 143 -4.00 -1.66 15.00
C GLY A 143 -4.66 -0.77 16.05
N ASP A 144 -3.94 0.23 16.57
CA ASP A 144 -4.45 1.20 17.54
C ASP A 144 -3.71 2.54 17.40
N VAL A 145 -4.17 3.53 18.12
CA VAL A 145 -3.62 4.90 18.03
C VAL A 145 -2.18 4.96 18.55
N ALA A 146 -1.84 4.22 19.59
CA ALA A 146 -0.47 4.21 20.12
C ALA A 146 0.52 3.65 19.11
N GLN A 147 0.15 2.60 18.39
CA GLN A 147 0.97 2.02 17.33
C GLN A 147 1.08 2.96 16.14
N LEU A 148 0.02 3.69 15.81
CA LEU A 148 0.07 4.72 14.77
C LEU A 148 1.06 5.83 15.16
N GLN A 149 1.03 6.28 16.41
CA GLN A 149 1.96 7.30 16.89
C GLN A 149 3.42 6.83 16.80
N ALA A 150 3.68 5.57 17.10
CA ALA A 150 5.01 4.98 16.97
C ALA A 150 5.46 4.96 15.49
N LEU A 151 4.56 4.69 14.57
CA LEU A 151 4.86 4.72 13.15
C LEU A 151 5.16 6.16 12.68
N VAL A 152 4.33 7.12 13.07
CA VAL A 152 4.52 8.52 12.71
C VAL A 152 5.84 9.07 13.26
N ALA A 153 6.28 8.59 14.43
CA ALA A 153 7.58 8.97 14.99
C ALA A 153 8.74 8.60 14.06
N ARG A 154 8.61 7.50 13.30
CA ARG A 154 9.62 7.12 12.29
C ARG A 154 9.69 8.15 11.17
N MET A 155 8.57 8.71 10.77
CA MET A 155 8.53 9.79 9.78
C MET A 155 9.29 11.02 10.29
N SER A 156 9.10 11.39 11.56
CA SER A 156 9.78 12.52 12.18
C SER A 156 11.29 12.34 12.23
N GLU A 157 11.77 11.11 12.44
CA GLU A 157 13.20 10.80 12.45
C GLU A 157 13.86 11.03 11.07
N HIS A 158 13.11 10.82 9.98
CA HIS A 158 13.66 10.90 8.63
C HIS A 158 13.30 12.19 7.89
N ALA A 159 12.12 12.76 8.14
CA ALA A 159 11.60 13.93 7.44
C ALA A 159 11.72 15.22 8.25
N ARG A 160 11.69 15.12 9.58
CA ARG A 160 11.65 16.27 10.49
C ARG A 160 12.82 17.24 10.35
N PRO A 161 14.09 16.80 10.19
CA PRO A 161 15.19 17.75 9.98
C PRO A 161 14.95 18.67 8.79
N LYS A 162 14.39 18.13 7.73
CA LYS A 162 14.06 18.87 6.52
C LYS A 162 12.93 19.88 6.75
N GLU A 163 11.91 19.49 7.49
CA GLU A 163 10.79 20.36 7.86
C GLU A 163 11.25 21.48 8.81
N ASN A 164 12.11 21.16 9.76
CA ASN A 164 12.66 22.13 10.69
C ASN A 164 13.56 23.15 9.98
N GLU A 165 14.31 22.75 8.99
CA GLU A 165 15.13 23.65 8.17
C GLU A 165 14.27 24.54 7.29
N GLY A 166 13.14 24.04 6.81
CA GLY A 166 12.22 24.78 5.98
C GLY A 166 11.24 25.65 6.76
N GLY A 167 11.17 25.41 8.04
CA GLY A 167 10.28 26.14 8.92
C GLY A 167 10.99 27.20 9.71
#